data_d6086206fda480a57eab1e511e7a3180
#
_entry.id   d6086206fda480a57eab1e511e7a3180
#
_cell.length_a   1.000
_cell.length_b   1.000
_cell.length_c   1.000
_cell.angle_alpha   90.00
_cell.angle_beta   90.00
_cell.angle_gamma   90.00
#
_symmetry.space_group_name_H-M   'P 1'
#
loop_
_entity.id
_entity.type
_entity.pdbx_description
1 polymer ?
#
loop_
_entity_poly.entity_id
_entity_poly.type
_entity_poly.pdbx_seq_one_letter_code
_entity_poly.pdbx_strand_id
1 'polypeptide(L)'
;MAHRIEMLGTGNAFLPHGRHHSFALFDRHHIIDAPPTALAGLRRAGHDVSNVRTVFITHVHGDHVFGFPFLLLERKYISDREGQQPLTVVGTPFVKERLTHLCQLAFPGSLDSMLEHITWRMEDEGQLDDGWRWERFEVHHEDAVEPHGYRFEHEDGASFVHSGDSGPCDALYDAIERSHLAVLEMGFPDWVPSTHHHKPKDITALAERCSTPLGITHTYIDDESPYPKVLEDTEPTFPSHVVQLHDGDLIHWNGKTWDF
;
A
#
# COMPACT_ATOMS: atom_id res chain seq x y z
N MET A 1 -20.90 7.10 -5.39
CA MET A 1 -20.76 5.63 -5.21
C MET A 1 -20.12 5.40 -3.86
N ALA A 2 -20.36 4.30 -3.18
CA ALA A 2 -19.70 4.03 -1.91
C ALA A 2 -18.22 3.70 -2.17
N HIS A 3 -17.29 4.46 -1.55
CA HIS A 3 -15.86 4.18 -1.64
C HIS A 3 -15.50 2.92 -0.88
N ARG A 4 -14.45 2.25 -1.32
CA ARG A 4 -13.96 1.04 -0.69
C ARG A 4 -12.43 0.93 -0.81
N ILE A 5 -11.83 0.31 0.19
CA ILE A 5 -10.43 -0.12 0.19
C ILE A 5 -10.43 -1.64 0.35
N GLU A 6 -9.69 -2.33 -0.48
CA GLU A 6 -9.49 -3.78 -0.42
C GLU A 6 -8.02 -4.08 -0.14
N MET A 7 -7.77 -4.81 0.92
CA MET A 7 -6.42 -5.22 1.30
C MET A 7 -6.05 -6.49 0.55
N LEU A 8 -5.28 -6.36 -0.52
CA LEU A 8 -4.90 -7.50 -1.37
C LEU A 8 -3.69 -8.28 -0.82
N GLY A 9 -2.98 -7.67 0.10
CA GLY A 9 -1.90 -8.26 0.88
C GLY A 9 -1.65 -7.44 2.13
N THR A 10 -1.27 -8.09 3.22
CA THR A 10 -1.12 -7.49 4.56
C THR A 10 0.15 -7.91 5.29
N GLY A 11 0.97 -8.79 4.70
CA GLY A 11 2.25 -9.24 5.26
C GLY A 11 3.39 -8.28 4.96
N ASN A 12 4.41 -8.30 5.81
CA ASN A 12 5.66 -7.58 5.61
C ASN A 12 6.61 -8.33 4.65
N ALA A 13 7.86 -7.85 4.51
CA ALA A 13 8.87 -8.44 3.65
C ALA A 13 9.18 -9.92 3.91
N PHE A 14 8.97 -10.41 5.13
CA PHE A 14 9.20 -11.81 5.50
C PHE A 14 8.10 -12.76 5.01
N LEU A 15 7.03 -12.22 4.47
CA LEU A 15 5.89 -12.95 3.94
C LEU A 15 5.30 -13.95 4.96
N PRO A 16 4.73 -13.50 6.08
CA PRO A 16 4.11 -14.37 7.07
C PRO A 16 3.11 -15.32 6.43
N HIS A 17 2.92 -16.50 7.04
CA HIS A 17 2.02 -17.51 6.49
C HIS A 17 0.60 -16.97 6.31
N GLY A 18 -0.03 -17.36 5.21
CA GLY A 18 -1.41 -16.95 4.88
C GLY A 18 -1.53 -15.54 4.31
N ARG A 19 -0.43 -14.77 4.19
CA ARG A 19 -0.43 -13.38 3.73
C ARG A 19 0.34 -13.20 2.45
N HIS A 20 -0.11 -12.26 1.60
CA HIS A 20 0.70 -11.64 0.55
C HIS A 20 1.44 -10.42 1.12
N HIS A 21 2.49 -9.95 0.43
CA HIS A 21 3.12 -8.67 0.77
C HIS A 21 2.08 -7.54 0.74
N SER A 22 2.25 -6.57 1.63
CA SER A 22 1.30 -5.49 1.82
C SER A 22 1.07 -4.67 0.55
N PHE A 23 -0.16 -4.57 0.12
CA PHE A 23 -0.65 -3.60 -0.86
C PHE A 23 -2.17 -3.51 -0.83
N ALA A 24 -2.69 -2.35 -1.22
CA ALA A 24 -4.11 -2.06 -1.18
C ALA A 24 -4.65 -1.63 -2.54
N LEU A 25 -5.93 -1.90 -2.79
CA LEU A 25 -6.67 -1.43 -3.95
C LEU A 25 -7.85 -0.58 -3.46
N PHE A 26 -7.92 0.71 -3.84
CA PHE A 26 -9.09 1.51 -3.55
C PHE A 26 -9.87 1.87 -4.83
N ASP A 27 -11.19 1.91 -4.67
CA ASP A 27 -12.19 2.16 -5.72
C ASP A 27 -11.99 1.33 -7.00
N ARG A 28 -11.37 0.15 -6.87
CA ARG A 28 -11.10 -0.82 -7.96
C ARG A 28 -10.10 -0.36 -9.02
N HIS A 29 -9.53 0.85 -8.90
CA HIS A 29 -8.72 1.47 -9.94
C HIS A 29 -7.35 1.92 -9.49
N HIS A 30 -7.14 2.08 -8.18
CA HIS A 30 -5.94 2.68 -7.65
C HIS A 30 -5.27 1.72 -6.68
N ILE A 31 -4.06 1.29 -6.99
CA ILE A 31 -3.27 0.46 -6.08
C ILE A 31 -2.22 1.30 -5.36
N ILE A 32 -1.94 0.93 -4.14
CA ILE A 32 -0.83 1.43 -3.34
C ILE A 32 0.18 0.31 -3.25
N ASP A 33 1.36 0.55 -3.84
CA ASP A 33 2.45 -0.39 -4.09
C ASP A 33 2.16 -1.51 -5.12
N ALA A 34 3.22 -2.15 -5.57
CA ALA A 34 3.22 -3.23 -6.55
C ALA A 34 4.21 -4.34 -6.13
N PRO A 35 3.92 -5.06 -5.02
CA PRO A 35 4.81 -6.07 -4.46
C PRO A 35 4.98 -7.29 -5.38
N PRO A 36 5.94 -8.20 -5.12
CA PRO A 36 6.11 -9.44 -5.86
C PRO A 36 4.82 -10.26 -6.00
N THR A 37 3.92 -10.17 -5.01
CA THR A 37 2.63 -10.86 -4.96
C THR A 37 1.47 -10.09 -5.60
N ALA A 38 1.70 -8.87 -6.14
CA ALA A 38 0.63 -7.99 -6.65
C ALA A 38 -0.26 -8.66 -7.69
N LEU A 39 0.32 -9.30 -8.71
CA LEU A 39 -0.45 -9.96 -9.76
C LEU A 39 -1.27 -11.15 -9.21
N ALA A 40 -0.72 -11.90 -8.27
CA ALA A 40 -1.42 -13.01 -7.62
C ALA A 40 -2.58 -12.49 -6.75
N GLY A 41 -2.36 -11.43 -5.97
CA GLY A 41 -3.38 -10.78 -5.13
C GLY A 41 -4.55 -10.24 -5.95
N LEU A 42 -4.27 -9.47 -7.02
CA LEU A 42 -5.31 -8.96 -7.93
C LEU A 42 -6.14 -10.10 -8.53
N ARG A 43 -5.50 -11.16 -9.02
CA ARG A 43 -6.20 -12.32 -9.61
C ARG A 43 -7.02 -13.10 -8.58
N ARG A 44 -6.49 -13.30 -7.38
CA ARG A 44 -7.22 -13.96 -6.28
C ARG A 44 -8.48 -13.20 -5.92
N ALA A 45 -8.41 -11.87 -5.90
CA ALA A 45 -9.55 -10.99 -5.63
C ALA A 45 -10.50 -10.81 -6.85
N GLY A 46 -10.20 -11.41 -7.99
CA GLY A 46 -11.03 -11.34 -9.20
C GLY A 46 -10.93 -10.03 -9.95
N HIS A 47 -9.85 -9.27 -9.76
CA HIS A 47 -9.63 -8.01 -10.50
C HIS A 47 -8.87 -8.24 -11.82
N ASP A 48 -9.32 -7.54 -12.85
CA ASP A 48 -8.60 -7.42 -14.09
C ASP A 48 -7.54 -6.32 -13.97
N VAL A 49 -6.30 -6.62 -14.38
CA VAL A 49 -5.16 -5.69 -14.27
C VAL A 49 -5.37 -4.45 -15.13
N SER A 50 -6.12 -4.54 -16.24
CA SER A 50 -6.47 -3.39 -17.08
C SER A 50 -7.33 -2.34 -16.36
N ASN A 51 -8.03 -2.72 -15.29
CA ASN A 51 -8.80 -1.79 -14.47
C ASN A 51 -7.93 -0.93 -13.54
N VAL A 52 -6.66 -1.31 -13.32
CA VAL A 52 -5.71 -0.50 -12.56
C VAL A 52 -5.31 0.72 -13.38
N ARG A 53 -5.74 1.90 -12.94
CA ARG A 53 -5.48 3.19 -13.60
C ARG A 53 -4.33 3.95 -12.96
N THR A 54 -4.14 3.77 -11.65
CA THR A 54 -3.08 4.46 -10.91
C THR A 54 -2.35 3.51 -9.98
N VAL A 55 -1.03 3.65 -9.93
CA VAL A 55 -0.14 2.98 -8.98
C VAL A 55 0.54 4.06 -8.16
N PHE A 56 0.27 4.10 -6.87
CA PHE A 56 0.99 4.93 -5.90
C PHE A 56 2.14 4.11 -5.32
N ILE A 57 3.35 4.63 -5.34
CA ILE A 57 4.53 3.95 -4.78
C ILE A 57 4.97 4.68 -3.52
N THR A 58 4.97 3.96 -2.41
CA THR A 58 5.38 4.49 -1.12
C THR A 58 6.89 4.62 -1.01
N HIS A 59 7.64 3.61 -1.45
CA HIS A 59 9.10 3.57 -1.48
C HIS A 59 9.59 2.41 -2.36
N VAL A 60 10.92 2.22 -2.50
CA VAL A 60 11.48 1.30 -3.50
C VAL A 60 12.08 0.01 -2.93
N HIS A 61 11.68 -0.44 -1.73
CA HIS A 61 12.00 -1.79 -1.28
C HIS A 61 11.36 -2.86 -2.16
N GLY A 62 11.97 -4.03 -2.23
CA GLY A 62 11.56 -5.08 -3.17
C GLY A 62 10.16 -5.63 -2.92
N ASP A 63 9.76 -5.73 -1.67
CA ASP A 63 8.42 -6.15 -1.25
C ASP A 63 7.32 -5.13 -1.56
N HIS A 64 7.69 -3.91 -2.03
CA HIS A 64 6.75 -2.88 -2.49
C HIS A 64 6.76 -2.68 -4.01
N VAL A 65 7.85 -3.06 -4.73
CA VAL A 65 7.96 -2.69 -6.15
C VAL A 65 8.29 -3.84 -7.11
N PHE A 66 8.76 -5.00 -6.65
CA PHE A 66 9.24 -6.05 -7.55
C PHE A 66 8.15 -6.72 -8.39
N GLY A 67 6.87 -6.49 -8.08
CA GLY A 67 5.75 -6.92 -8.93
C GLY A 67 5.44 -6.00 -10.10
N PHE A 68 5.95 -4.76 -10.09
CA PHE A 68 5.65 -3.76 -11.12
C PHE A 68 5.98 -4.22 -12.55
N PRO A 69 7.15 -4.83 -12.85
CA PRO A 69 7.43 -5.35 -14.19
C PRO A 69 6.44 -6.42 -14.64
N PHE A 70 5.96 -7.26 -13.73
CA PHE A 70 4.98 -8.31 -14.04
C PHE A 70 3.60 -7.74 -14.32
N LEU A 71 3.18 -6.66 -13.64
CA LEU A 71 1.95 -5.94 -13.97
C LEU A 71 2.02 -5.34 -15.38
N LEU A 72 3.13 -4.72 -15.74
CA LEU A 72 3.31 -4.17 -17.09
C LEU A 72 3.38 -5.26 -18.16
N LEU A 73 4.03 -6.39 -17.88
CA LEU A 73 4.11 -7.52 -18.79
C LEU A 73 2.73 -8.11 -19.06
N GLU A 74 1.94 -8.30 -17.99
CA GLU A 74 0.57 -8.77 -18.09
C GLU A 74 -0.30 -7.83 -18.93
N ARG A 75 -0.26 -6.53 -18.64
CA ARG A 75 -0.99 -5.52 -19.41
C ARG A 75 -0.63 -5.59 -20.88
N LYS A 76 0.66 -5.58 -21.20
CA LYS A 76 1.13 -5.58 -22.60
C LYS A 76 0.63 -6.75 -23.41
N TYR A 77 0.66 -7.95 -22.84
CA TYR A 77 0.43 -9.18 -23.62
C TYR A 77 -0.94 -9.82 -23.38
N ILE A 78 -1.65 -9.43 -22.36
CA ILE A 78 -2.93 -10.04 -21.99
C ILE A 78 -4.04 -8.99 -21.93
N SER A 79 -4.08 -8.16 -20.88
CA SER A 79 -5.26 -7.33 -20.62
C SER A 79 -5.36 -6.10 -21.55
N ASP A 80 -4.26 -5.50 -21.96
CA ASP A 80 -4.21 -4.33 -22.86
C ASP A 80 -3.86 -4.68 -24.32
N ARG A 81 -3.82 -5.97 -24.69
CA ARG A 81 -3.34 -6.43 -26.02
C ARG A 81 -4.15 -5.88 -27.20
N GLU A 82 -5.43 -5.58 -26.97
CA GLU A 82 -6.35 -5.06 -28.00
C GLU A 82 -6.44 -3.53 -27.98
N GLY A 83 -5.85 -2.88 -27.00
CA GLY A 83 -5.84 -1.43 -26.84
C GLY A 83 -5.31 -1.04 -25.47
N GLN A 84 -4.21 -0.33 -25.47
CA GLN A 84 -3.55 0.09 -24.22
C GLN A 84 -4.45 1.04 -23.42
N GLN A 85 -4.70 0.68 -22.17
CA GLN A 85 -5.40 1.54 -21.23
C GLN A 85 -4.43 2.50 -20.54
N PRO A 86 -4.86 3.71 -20.19
CA PRO A 86 -4.04 4.66 -19.46
C PRO A 86 -3.53 4.08 -18.13
N LEU A 87 -2.29 4.38 -17.81
CA LEU A 87 -1.68 4.07 -16.51
C LEU A 87 -0.93 5.29 -16.00
N THR A 88 -1.27 5.70 -14.78
CA THR A 88 -0.55 6.73 -14.05
C THR A 88 0.28 6.07 -12.95
N VAL A 89 1.51 6.51 -12.76
CA VAL A 89 2.35 6.13 -11.62
C VAL A 89 2.68 7.39 -10.84
N VAL A 90 2.35 7.38 -9.56
CA VAL A 90 2.61 8.47 -8.61
C VAL A 90 3.78 8.08 -7.74
N GLY A 91 4.80 8.91 -7.69
CA GLY A 91 6.01 8.68 -6.91
C GLY A 91 7.06 9.76 -7.18
N THR A 92 8.24 9.65 -6.56
CA THR A 92 9.33 10.60 -6.77
C THR A 92 10.05 10.39 -8.11
N PRO A 93 10.92 11.30 -8.56
CA PRO A 93 11.83 11.04 -9.68
C PRO A 93 12.69 9.79 -9.48
N PHE A 94 13.08 9.51 -8.24
CA PHE A 94 13.82 8.30 -7.88
C PHE A 94 13.00 7.03 -8.05
N VAL A 95 11.73 7.03 -7.68
CA VAL A 95 10.79 5.93 -7.94
C VAL A 95 10.72 5.64 -9.44
N LYS A 96 10.55 6.67 -10.28
CA LYS A 96 10.55 6.50 -11.75
C LYS A 96 11.83 5.86 -12.27
N GLU A 97 12.98 6.35 -11.82
CA GLU A 97 14.29 5.78 -12.20
C GLU A 97 14.39 4.30 -11.81
N ARG A 98 14.04 3.98 -10.56
CA ARG A 98 14.13 2.62 -10.03
C ARG A 98 13.18 1.65 -10.71
N LEU A 99 11.92 2.04 -10.92
CA LEU A 99 10.95 1.19 -11.63
C LEU A 99 11.33 0.96 -13.10
N THR A 100 11.85 1.99 -13.79
CA THR A 100 12.37 1.86 -15.15
C THR A 100 13.52 0.87 -15.19
N HIS A 101 14.49 1.03 -14.30
CA HIS A 101 15.64 0.12 -14.21
C HIS A 101 15.21 -1.32 -13.85
N LEU A 102 14.28 -1.48 -12.93
CA LEU A 102 13.73 -2.78 -12.57
C LEU A 102 13.06 -3.48 -13.76
N CYS A 103 12.30 -2.75 -14.58
CA CYS A 103 11.70 -3.28 -15.80
C CYS A 103 12.76 -3.73 -16.81
N GLN A 104 13.83 -2.96 -16.98
CA GLN A 104 14.95 -3.32 -17.87
C GLN A 104 15.72 -4.54 -17.38
N LEU A 105 15.91 -4.69 -16.07
CA LEU A 105 16.53 -5.88 -15.49
C LEU A 105 15.65 -7.13 -15.62
N ALA A 106 14.37 -6.99 -15.36
CA ALA A 106 13.42 -8.11 -15.37
C ALA A 106 13.10 -8.60 -16.79
N PHE A 107 12.87 -7.68 -17.73
CA PHE A 107 12.44 -7.99 -19.12
C PHE A 107 13.11 -7.03 -20.10
N PRO A 108 14.42 -7.20 -20.40
CA PRO A 108 15.19 -6.27 -21.23
C PRO A 108 14.54 -5.99 -22.60
N GLY A 109 14.24 -4.71 -22.86
CA GLY A 109 13.63 -4.23 -24.10
C GLY A 109 12.14 -4.57 -24.27
N SER A 110 11.60 -5.50 -23.48
CA SER A 110 10.21 -5.96 -23.65
C SER A 110 9.17 -4.96 -23.13
N LEU A 111 9.51 -4.10 -22.17
CA LEU A 111 8.58 -3.18 -21.52
C LEU A 111 8.76 -1.71 -21.93
N ASP A 112 9.72 -1.39 -22.82
CA ASP A 112 10.06 -0.01 -23.16
C ASP A 112 8.83 0.77 -23.67
N SER A 113 8.06 0.17 -24.57
CA SER A 113 6.82 0.79 -25.08
C SER A 113 5.76 1.01 -24.00
N MET A 114 5.69 0.15 -22.99
CA MET A 114 4.76 0.36 -21.87
C MET A 114 5.23 1.52 -20.99
N LEU A 115 6.52 1.61 -20.71
CA LEU A 115 7.12 2.68 -19.90
C LEU A 115 6.95 4.06 -20.56
N GLU A 116 7.03 4.15 -21.90
CA GLU A 116 6.80 5.38 -22.68
C GLU A 116 5.36 5.91 -22.56
N HIS A 117 4.38 5.04 -22.30
CA HIS A 117 2.98 5.41 -22.21
C HIS A 117 2.49 5.65 -20.77
N ILE A 118 3.35 5.47 -19.76
CA ILE A 118 3.01 5.79 -18.38
C ILE A 118 2.98 7.31 -18.19
N THR A 119 1.90 7.79 -17.60
CA THR A 119 1.85 9.15 -17.04
C THR A 119 2.51 9.16 -15.68
N TRP A 120 3.70 9.76 -15.58
CA TRP A 120 4.43 9.89 -14.32
C TRP A 120 4.01 11.17 -13.60
N ARG A 121 3.50 11.04 -12.38
CA ARG A 121 3.15 12.14 -11.48
C ARG A 121 4.15 12.18 -10.32
N MET A 122 4.99 13.21 -10.30
CA MET A 122 6.12 13.33 -9.37
C MET A 122 5.94 14.44 -8.33
N GLU A 123 4.85 15.16 -8.40
CA GLU A 123 4.45 16.19 -7.44
C GLU A 123 3.99 15.56 -6.10
N ASP A 124 4.12 16.32 -5.00
CA ASP A 124 3.74 15.86 -3.66
C ASP A 124 2.24 15.87 -3.43
N GLU A 125 1.48 16.59 -4.25
CA GLU A 125 0.02 16.65 -4.19
C GLU A 125 -0.59 16.64 -5.60
N GLY A 126 -1.81 16.15 -5.70
CA GLY A 126 -2.52 16.17 -6.97
C GLY A 126 -3.95 15.64 -6.86
N GLN A 127 -4.61 15.56 -8.02
CA GLN A 127 -5.99 15.12 -8.14
C GLN A 127 -6.10 14.06 -9.24
N LEU A 128 -6.96 13.07 -9.01
CA LEU A 128 -7.40 12.05 -9.97
C LEU A 128 -8.71 12.48 -10.62
N ASP A 129 -9.01 11.91 -11.78
CA ASP A 129 -10.19 12.26 -12.58
C ASP A 129 -11.52 11.86 -11.92
N ASP A 130 -11.48 10.97 -10.94
CA ASP A 130 -12.64 10.45 -10.20
C ASP A 130 -12.91 11.14 -8.87
N GLY A 131 -12.23 12.27 -8.61
CA GLY A 131 -12.50 13.14 -7.47
C GLY A 131 -11.58 12.94 -6.26
N TRP A 132 -10.73 11.92 -6.29
CA TRP A 132 -9.71 11.75 -5.27
C TRP A 132 -8.57 12.75 -5.43
N ARG A 133 -8.10 13.31 -4.31
CA ARG A 133 -6.85 14.05 -4.17
C ARG A 133 -5.88 13.26 -3.32
N TRP A 134 -4.60 13.39 -3.60
CA TRP A 134 -3.55 12.82 -2.76
C TRP A 134 -2.59 13.91 -2.28
N GLU A 135 -2.03 13.68 -1.12
CA GLU A 135 -0.90 14.38 -0.51
C GLU A 135 0.13 13.32 -0.14
N ARG A 136 1.35 13.44 -0.66
CA ARG A 136 2.50 12.59 -0.32
C ARG A 136 3.35 13.33 0.70
N PHE A 137 3.80 12.64 1.73
CA PHE A 137 4.65 13.20 2.77
C PHE A 137 5.74 12.20 3.17
N GLU A 138 6.92 12.72 3.59
CA GLU A 138 8.03 11.90 4.08
C GLU A 138 7.65 11.21 5.40
N VAL A 139 8.11 9.96 5.56
CA VAL A 139 7.93 9.17 6.78
C VAL A 139 9.27 8.65 7.29
N HIS A 140 9.28 8.15 8.53
CA HIS A 140 10.50 7.68 9.17
C HIS A 140 10.80 6.21 8.83
N HIS A 141 11.59 5.99 7.80
CA HIS A 141 12.08 4.68 7.41
C HIS A 141 13.55 4.79 6.95
N GLU A 142 14.02 3.99 6.03
CA GLU A 142 15.36 4.09 5.47
C GLU A 142 15.42 5.17 4.37
N ASP A 143 16.19 6.24 4.58
CA ASP A 143 16.29 7.39 3.66
C ASP A 143 16.72 6.98 2.24
N ALA A 144 17.52 5.92 2.10
CA ALA A 144 18.02 5.44 0.81
C ALA A 144 16.93 4.93 -0.14
N VAL A 145 15.70 4.72 0.33
CA VAL A 145 14.57 4.24 -0.46
C VAL A 145 13.47 5.31 -0.65
N GLU A 146 13.72 6.55 -0.21
CA GLU A 146 12.80 7.68 -0.27
C GLU A 146 11.39 7.33 0.24
N PRO A 147 11.23 7.04 1.55
CA PRO A 147 9.98 6.53 2.11
C PRO A 147 8.93 7.63 2.25
N HIS A 148 7.70 7.33 1.81
CA HIS A 148 6.57 8.26 1.87
C HIS A 148 5.29 7.55 2.30
N GLY A 149 4.48 8.28 3.05
CA GLY A 149 3.06 8.00 3.25
C GLY A 149 2.21 8.80 2.25
N TYR A 150 0.97 8.40 2.11
CA TYR A 150 -0.02 9.09 1.29
C TYR A 150 -1.29 9.34 2.09
N ARG A 151 -1.78 10.58 2.07
CA ARG A 151 -3.12 10.93 2.50
C ARG A 151 -4.01 11.11 1.27
N PHE A 152 -5.17 10.50 1.30
CA PHE A 152 -6.18 10.58 0.25
C PHE A 152 -7.41 11.27 0.78
N GLU A 153 -8.03 12.13 -0.04
CA GLU A 153 -9.27 12.82 0.28
C GLU A 153 -10.14 12.93 -0.97
N HIS A 154 -11.38 12.48 -0.87
CA HIS A 154 -12.36 12.59 -1.94
C HIS A 154 -13.27 13.81 -1.72
N GLU A 155 -13.80 14.38 -2.81
CA GLU A 155 -14.66 15.58 -2.78
C GLU A 155 -15.96 15.41 -1.97
N ASP A 156 -16.42 14.17 -1.71
CA ASP A 156 -17.58 13.87 -0.85
C ASP A 156 -17.22 13.79 0.64
N GLY A 157 -15.97 14.02 1.01
CA GLY A 157 -15.47 14.04 2.37
C GLY A 157 -14.84 12.73 2.86
N ALA A 158 -14.87 11.64 2.09
CA ALA A 158 -14.11 10.44 2.43
C ALA A 158 -12.61 10.74 2.50
N SER A 159 -11.93 10.29 3.54
CA SER A 159 -10.46 10.42 3.61
C SER A 159 -9.82 9.28 4.34
N PHE A 160 -8.62 8.91 3.91
CA PHE A 160 -7.79 7.93 4.59
C PHE A 160 -6.30 8.23 4.38
N VAL A 161 -5.48 7.69 5.25
CA VAL A 161 -4.02 7.71 5.12
C VAL A 161 -3.49 6.29 5.02
N HIS A 162 -2.48 6.09 4.17
CA HIS A 162 -1.67 4.86 4.10
C HIS A 162 -0.24 5.23 4.48
N SER A 163 0.29 4.57 5.50
CA SER A 163 1.59 4.93 6.06
C SER A 163 2.78 4.66 5.12
N GLY A 164 2.66 3.70 4.19
CA GLY A 164 3.86 3.03 3.68
C GLY A 164 4.58 2.34 4.83
N ASP A 165 5.86 2.05 4.68
CA ASP A 165 6.71 1.59 5.78
C ASP A 165 7.21 2.78 6.56
N SER A 166 6.95 2.77 7.86
CA SER A 166 7.29 3.89 8.74
C SER A 166 7.36 3.48 10.20
N GLY A 167 8.39 3.92 10.89
CA GLY A 167 8.32 4.08 12.33
C GLY A 167 7.52 5.31 12.74
N PRO A 168 7.36 5.54 14.06
CA PRO A 168 6.70 6.72 14.60
C PRO A 168 7.31 8.03 14.07
N CYS A 169 6.48 8.91 13.49
CA CYS A 169 6.89 10.25 13.06
C CYS A 169 5.71 11.23 13.06
N ASP A 170 6.02 12.52 13.28
CA ASP A 170 5.01 13.55 13.43
C ASP A 170 4.18 13.76 12.15
N ALA A 171 4.82 13.76 10.97
CA ALA A 171 4.13 13.96 9.71
C ALA A 171 3.03 12.91 9.45
N LEU A 172 3.31 11.63 9.77
CA LEU A 172 2.32 10.56 9.66
C LEU A 172 1.19 10.75 10.67
N TYR A 173 1.52 11.10 11.91
CA TYR A 173 0.52 11.27 12.95
C TYR A 173 -0.39 12.48 12.69
N ASP A 174 0.15 13.57 12.17
CA ASP A 174 -0.64 14.73 11.71
C ASP A 174 -1.57 14.35 10.54
N ALA A 175 -1.13 13.50 9.62
CA ALA A 175 -1.96 13.00 8.54
C ALA A 175 -3.08 12.06 9.05
N ILE A 176 -2.81 11.22 10.06
CA ILE A 176 -3.81 10.37 10.72
C ILE A 176 -4.90 11.21 11.39
N GLU A 177 -4.52 12.27 12.13
CA GLU A 177 -5.47 13.15 12.81
C GLU A 177 -6.40 13.89 11.84
N ARG A 178 -5.95 14.14 10.61
CA ARG A 178 -6.72 14.78 9.52
C ARG A 178 -7.54 13.80 8.67
N SER A 179 -7.55 12.51 9.01
CA SER A 179 -8.18 11.45 8.21
C SER A 179 -9.26 10.70 8.98
N HIS A 180 -10.18 10.08 8.25
CA HIS A 180 -11.25 9.26 8.83
C HIS A 180 -10.85 7.79 9.02
N LEU A 181 -9.69 7.37 8.49
CA LEU A 181 -9.11 6.04 8.61
C LEU A 181 -7.60 6.13 8.43
N ALA A 182 -6.85 5.31 9.15
CA ALA A 182 -5.45 5.03 8.84
C ALA A 182 -5.25 3.55 8.51
N VAL A 183 -4.61 3.27 7.38
CA VAL A 183 -4.02 1.98 7.05
C VAL A 183 -2.54 2.09 7.42
N LEU A 184 -2.18 1.45 8.54
CA LEU A 184 -0.92 1.67 9.25
C LEU A 184 -0.12 0.38 9.32
N GLU A 185 1.17 0.44 9.00
CA GLU A 185 2.07 -0.69 9.09
C GLU A 185 2.40 -1.05 10.54
N MET A 186 2.70 -2.34 10.79
CA MET A 186 3.27 -2.84 12.03
C MET A 186 4.29 -3.95 11.70
N GLY A 187 5.45 -3.54 11.19
CA GLY A 187 6.42 -4.45 10.57
C GLY A 187 7.20 -5.31 11.55
N PHE A 188 7.35 -4.91 12.81
CA PHE A 188 8.20 -5.61 13.78
C PHE A 188 7.56 -5.79 15.15
N PRO A 189 7.91 -6.89 15.87
CA PRO A 189 7.59 -7.05 17.28
C PRO A 189 8.42 -6.11 18.18
N ASP A 190 7.97 -5.90 19.40
CA ASP A 190 8.54 -4.93 20.35
C ASP A 190 10.02 -5.15 20.70
N TRP A 191 10.48 -6.40 20.63
CA TRP A 191 11.87 -6.75 20.99
C TRP A 191 12.90 -6.42 19.89
N VAL A 192 12.47 -6.12 18.65
CA VAL A 192 13.39 -5.73 17.57
C VAL A 192 13.91 -4.31 17.81
N PRO A 193 15.22 -4.06 17.82
CA PRO A 193 15.79 -2.76 18.16
C PRO A 193 15.80 -1.77 16.97
N SER A 194 14.84 -1.84 16.06
CA SER A 194 14.67 -0.91 14.93
C SER A 194 13.65 0.17 15.29
N THR A 195 13.79 1.37 14.73
CA THR A 195 12.82 2.47 14.79
C THR A 195 12.16 2.75 13.46
N HIS A 196 12.52 2.01 12.41
CA HIS A 196 12.07 2.23 11.03
C HIS A 196 10.68 1.64 10.74
N HIS A 197 10.08 0.93 11.70
CA HIS A 197 8.75 0.36 11.63
C HIS A 197 7.99 0.57 12.92
N HIS A 198 6.68 0.67 12.84
CA HIS A 198 5.82 0.61 14.01
C HIS A 198 5.85 -0.79 14.64
N LYS A 199 5.64 -0.81 15.93
CA LYS A 199 5.58 -1.99 16.80
C LYS A 199 4.29 -1.99 17.60
N PRO A 200 3.87 -3.09 18.20
CA PRO A 200 2.66 -3.15 19.03
C PRO A 200 2.56 -2.03 20.07
N LYS A 201 3.65 -1.71 20.75
CA LYS A 201 3.68 -0.61 21.74
C LYS A 201 3.45 0.78 21.11
N ASP A 202 3.96 1.00 19.89
CA ASP A 202 3.81 2.28 19.18
C ASP A 202 2.36 2.44 18.70
N ILE A 203 1.75 1.36 18.18
CA ILE A 203 0.33 1.32 17.83
C ILE A 203 -0.55 1.58 19.05
N THR A 204 -0.27 0.92 20.17
CA THR A 204 -1.01 1.14 21.43
C THR A 204 -0.91 2.59 21.90
N ALA A 205 0.29 3.16 21.91
CA ALA A 205 0.51 4.55 22.32
C ALA A 205 -0.19 5.56 21.38
N LEU A 206 -0.24 5.28 20.08
CA LEU A 206 -0.99 6.09 19.11
C LEU A 206 -2.50 5.97 19.36
N ALA A 207 -3.02 4.76 19.53
CA ALA A 207 -4.44 4.51 19.77
C ALA A 207 -4.97 5.14 21.07
N GLU A 208 -4.13 5.32 22.09
CA GLU A 208 -4.51 6.01 23.34
C GLU A 208 -4.75 7.51 23.14
N ARG A 209 -4.17 8.12 22.11
CA ARG A 209 -4.24 9.58 21.88
C ARG A 209 -5.04 9.99 20.63
N CYS A 210 -5.37 9.07 19.74
CA CYS A 210 -6.22 9.34 18.59
C CYS A 210 -7.46 8.44 18.59
N SER A 211 -8.56 8.93 18.05
CA SER A 211 -9.82 8.17 17.87
C SER A 211 -10.04 7.73 16.43
N THR A 212 -9.13 8.04 15.53
CA THR A 212 -9.18 7.61 14.13
C THR A 212 -9.09 6.08 14.09
N PRO A 213 -9.98 5.37 13.40
CA PRO A 213 -9.88 3.94 13.19
C PRO A 213 -8.55 3.57 12.52
N LEU A 214 -7.86 2.57 13.07
CA LEU A 214 -6.56 2.09 12.59
C LEU A 214 -6.71 0.67 12.04
N GLY A 215 -6.49 0.48 10.75
CA GLY A 215 -6.35 -0.82 10.10
C GLY A 215 -4.87 -1.20 9.99
N ILE A 216 -4.46 -2.28 10.65
CA ILE A 216 -3.05 -2.69 10.70
C ILE A 216 -2.71 -3.59 9.52
N THR A 217 -1.71 -3.18 8.75
CA THR A 217 -1.14 -3.91 7.61
C THR A 217 0.37 -4.11 7.74
N HIS A 218 1.03 -4.62 6.72
CA HIS A 218 2.48 -4.85 6.67
C HIS A 218 2.99 -5.54 7.95
N THR A 219 2.23 -6.53 8.42
CA THR A 219 2.47 -7.17 9.70
C THR A 219 3.44 -8.34 9.60
N TYR A 220 4.15 -8.61 10.70
CA TYR A 220 4.97 -9.80 10.89
C TYR A 220 4.16 -11.01 11.39
N ILE A 221 2.88 -10.83 11.71
CA ILE A 221 2.01 -11.84 12.31
C ILE A 221 1.47 -12.77 11.22
N ASP A 222 1.66 -14.08 11.41
CA ASP A 222 1.04 -15.10 10.54
C ASP A 222 -0.50 -15.02 10.64
N ASP A 223 -1.16 -15.34 9.54
CA ASP A 223 -2.57 -15.68 9.52
C ASP A 223 -2.75 -17.17 9.82
N GLU A 224 -3.96 -17.69 9.71
CA GLU A 224 -4.21 -19.13 9.93
C GLU A 224 -3.31 -20.00 9.04
N SER A 225 -2.50 -20.85 9.67
CA SER A 225 -1.55 -21.70 8.98
C SER A 225 -1.33 -23.03 9.73
N PRO A 226 -1.24 -24.17 9.02
CA PRO A 226 -0.85 -25.44 9.61
C PRO A 226 0.66 -25.54 9.87
N TYR A 227 1.46 -24.56 9.44
CA TYR A 227 2.91 -24.54 9.59
C TYR A 227 3.33 -23.81 10.87
N PRO A 228 4.53 -24.08 11.41
CA PRO A 228 5.10 -23.28 12.50
C PRO A 228 5.16 -21.81 12.13
N LYS A 229 4.92 -20.90 13.10
CA LYS A 229 5.00 -19.46 12.89
C LYS A 229 6.34 -19.06 12.27
N VAL A 230 6.31 -18.09 11.32
CA VAL A 230 7.52 -17.53 10.72
C VAL A 230 8.34 -16.81 11.79
N LEU A 231 7.65 -16.10 12.68
CA LEU A 231 8.24 -15.45 13.82
C LEU A 231 7.46 -15.84 15.09
N GLU A 232 8.14 -16.45 16.06
CA GLU A 232 7.52 -16.74 17.36
C GLU A 232 7.38 -15.46 18.17
N ASP A 233 6.16 -15.00 18.33
CA ASP A 233 5.80 -13.86 19.17
C ASP A 233 4.36 -13.97 19.66
N THR A 234 4.03 -13.19 20.68
CA THR A 234 2.68 -13.08 21.22
C THR A 234 1.87 -12.13 20.34
N GLU A 235 0.67 -12.53 19.94
CA GLU A 235 -0.25 -11.65 19.23
C GLU A 235 -0.62 -10.46 20.12
N PRO A 236 -0.46 -9.22 19.60
CA PRO A 236 -0.79 -8.03 20.36
C PRO A 236 -2.31 -7.91 20.58
N THR A 237 -2.68 -7.30 21.68
CA THR A 237 -4.08 -6.94 21.97
C THR A 237 -4.23 -5.43 21.86
N PHE A 238 -5.15 -4.99 21.05
CA PHE A 238 -5.37 -3.57 20.75
C PHE A 238 -6.73 -3.06 21.27
N PRO A 239 -6.89 -1.73 21.42
CA PRO A 239 -8.19 -1.07 21.60
C PRO A 239 -9.16 -1.40 20.45
N SER A 240 -10.46 -1.27 20.68
CA SER A 240 -11.51 -1.69 19.73
C SER A 240 -11.55 -0.94 18.39
N HIS A 241 -10.90 0.21 18.27
CA HIS A 241 -10.79 0.97 17.02
C HIS A 241 -9.50 0.65 16.24
N VAL A 242 -8.72 -0.32 16.69
CA VAL A 242 -7.54 -0.86 16.01
C VAL A 242 -7.85 -2.27 15.56
N VAL A 243 -7.79 -2.52 14.26
CA VAL A 243 -8.15 -3.81 13.65
C VAL A 243 -6.94 -4.35 12.90
N GLN A 244 -6.52 -5.59 13.22
CA GLN A 244 -5.55 -6.30 12.40
C GLN A 244 -6.23 -6.70 11.08
N LEU A 245 -5.75 -6.19 9.96
CA LEU A 245 -6.28 -6.50 8.65
C LEU A 245 -5.73 -7.85 8.12
N HIS A 246 -6.55 -8.49 7.29
CA HIS A 246 -6.23 -9.72 6.59
C HIS A 246 -6.32 -9.55 5.07
N ASP A 247 -5.68 -10.43 4.34
CA ASP A 247 -5.77 -10.44 2.88
C ASP A 247 -7.21 -10.70 2.43
N GLY A 248 -7.76 -9.78 1.66
CA GLY A 248 -9.14 -9.82 1.18
C GLY A 248 -10.13 -8.99 2.00
N ASP A 249 -9.69 -8.38 3.11
CA ASP A 249 -10.55 -7.48 3.88
C ASP A 249 -10.99 -6.28 3.04
N LEU A 250 -12.30 -5.94 3.19
CA LEU A 250 -12.95 -4.84 2.51
C LEU A 250 -13.37 -3.79 3.53
N ILE A 251 -12.88 -2.58 3.37
CA ILE A 251 -13.21 -1.42 4.19
C ILE A 251 -14.10 -0.49 3.36
N HIS A 252 -15.28 -0.16 3.87
CA HIS A 252 -16.30 0.59 3.14
C HIS A 252 -16.57 1.96 3.73
N TRP A 253 -16.65 2.99 2.88
CA TRP A 253 -17.12 4.32 3.28
C TRP A 253 -18.65 4.35 3.24
N ASN A 254 -19.28 4.64 4.39
CA ASN A 254 -20.73 4.69 4.53
C ASN A 254 -21.32 6.12 4.37
N GLY A 255 -20.47 7.09 3.97
CA GLY A 255 -20.81 8.50 3.85
C GLY A 255 -20.48 9.34 5.10
N LYS A 256 -19.93 8.71 6.14
CA LYS A 256 -19.55 9.37 7.39
C LYS A 256 -18.28 8.75 8.03
N THR A 257 -18.17 7.44 8.01
CA THR A 257 -17.07 6.66 8.60
C THR A 257 -16.68 5.53 7.67
N TRP A 258 -15.47 5.00 7.90
CA TRP A 258 -15.04 3.75 7.30
C TRP A 258 -15.42 2.59 8.22
N ASP A 259 -16.02 1.55 7.64
CA ASP A 259 -16.43 0.32 8.31
C ASP A 259 -15.54 -0.84 7.83
N PHE A 260 -14.94 -1.57 8.78
CA PHE A 260 -14.10 -2.76 8.52
C PHE A 260 -14.94 -3.98 8.24
#